data_0d21407b7364aefbe58bf5f7386b414a
#
_entry.id   0d21407b7364aefbe58bf5f7386b414a
#
_cell.length_a   1.000
_cell.length_b   1.000
_cell.length_c   1.000
_cell.angle_alpha   90.00
_cell.angle_beta   90.00
_cell.angle_gamma   90.00
#
_symmetry.space_group_name_H-M   'P 1'
#
loop_
_entity.id
_entity.type
_entity.pdbx_description
1 polymer ?
#
loop_
_entity_poly.entity_id
_entity_poly.type
_entity_poly.pdbx_seq_one_letter_code
_entity_poly.pdbx_strand_id
1 'polypeptide(L)'
;RDHSRRIVAVLNTKGRARLLACASCKSLARCAQCDAAVEIGSTGQFSCPRCSTSRPQVCVKCSSAKFLTLKPGVSKLREEIAQAAGRKLADVVEVTGAGDDAMAIDQTKMLFVGTEAALHRVHEADTVVFLDIDQELSAPRYRASEIVGSLLVHAARLVGRSERGGKVMVQTHSVDSPVLQAMATLRIDQYLQSVSEMRAFMELPPFGALAQLSGTNVDETIRELQKNVFVHVSAANDGSYLVKASDWQVLADALSDIEAIKGVRLKIQVDPARV
;
A
#
# COMPACT_ATOMS: atom_id res chain seq x y z
N ARG A 1 -5.54 22.46 24.67
CA ARG A 1 -6.09 21.56 23.63
C ARG A 1 -7.11 22.36 22.82
N ASP A 2 -6.83 22.60 21.56
CA ASP A 2 -7.74 23.33 20.67
C ASP A 2 -8.80 22.33 20.14
N HIS A 3 -10.02 22.47 20.65
CA HIS A 3 -11.16 21.62 20.30
C HIS A 3 -11.89 22.07 19.04
N SER A 4 -11.52 23.20 18.44
CA SER A 4 -12.12 23.74 17.22
C SER A 4 -11.52 23.14 15.94
N ARG A 5 -10.36 22.50 16.04
CA ARG A 5 -9.66 21.92 14.89
C ARG A 5 -10.23 20.56 14.48
N ARG A 6 -10.45 20.43 13.17
CA ARG A 6 -10.86 19.18 12.55
C ARG A 6 -9.65 18.34 12.20
N ILE A 7 -9.61 17.12 12.73
CA ILE A 7 -8.49 16.20 12.58
C ILE A 7 -8.98 14.92 11.91
N VAL A 8 -8.24 14.47 10.91
CA VAL A 8 -8.45 13.20 10.24
C VAL A 8 -7.24 12.30 10.49
N ALA A 9 -7.44 11.22 11.23
CA ALA A 9 -6.42 10.21 11.47
C ALA A 9 -6.60 9.05 10.48
N VAL A 10 -5.58 8.79 9.67
CA VAL A 10 -5.60 7.78 8.63
C VAL A 10 -4.74 6.60 9.06
N LEU A 11 -5.37 5.41 9.08
CA LEU A 11 -4.71 4.14 9.28
C LEU A 11 -5.11 3.20 8.15
N ASN A 12 -4.21 2.92 7.24
CA ASN A 12 -4.52 2.07 6.10
C ASN A 12 -4.27 0.60 6.43
N THR A 13 -5.29 -0.06 7.01
CA THR A 13 -5.21 -1.45 7.45
C THR A 13 -5.44 -2.48 6.33
N LYS A 14 -5.69 -2.06 5.11
CA LYS A 14 -5.99 -2.94 3.97
C LYS A 14 -4.78 -3.68 3.37
N GLY A 15 -3.56 -3.39 3.80
CA GLY A 15 -2.39 -4.18 3.42
C GLY A 15 -2.35 -5.49 4.22
N ARG A 16 -2.34 -6.64 3.58
CA ARG A 16 -2.16 -7.96 4.22
C ARG A 16 -0.79 -8.14 4.88
N ALA A 17 0.16 -7.28 4.62
CA ALA A 17 1.48 -7.32 5.24
C ALA A 17 1.37 -6.91 6.71
N ARG A 18 1.51 -7.88 7.60
CA ARG A 18 1.68 -7.62 9.04
C ARG A 18 3.07 -7.07 9.24
N LEU A 19 3.22 -5.76 9.36
CA LEU A 19 4.53 -5.16 9.63
C LEU A 19 5.09 -5.71 10.94
N LEU A 20 6.33 -6.16 10.86
CA LEU A 20 7.11 -6.64 11.98
C LEU A 20 8.16 -5.60 12.33
N ALA A 21 8.18 -5.15 13.58
CA ALA A 21 9.23 -4.28 14.10
C ALA A 21 10.09 -5.04 15.12
N CYS A 22 11.39 -4.79 15.10
CA CYS A 22 12.28 -5.30 16.12
C CYS A 22 11.88 -4.80 17.51
N ALA A 23 11.73 -5.70 18.48
CA ALA A 23 11.33 -5.33 19.83
C ALA A 23 12.36 -4.42 20.53
N SER A 24 13.66 -4.56 20.16
CA SER A 24 14.77 -3.84 20.78
C SER A 24 15.01 -2.46 20.15
N CYS A 25 15.23 -2.39 18.83
CA CYS A 25 15.62 -1.14 18.16
C CYS A 25 14.49 -0.51 17.32
N LYS A 26 13.30 -1.10 17.31
CA LYS A 26 12.09 -0.63 16.60
C LYS A 26 12.21 -0.57 15.07
N SER A 27 13.34 -1.00 14.47
CA SER A 27 13.47 -1.03 13.02
C SER A 27 12.50 -2.06 12.41
N LEU A 28 11.96 -1.73 11.24
CA LEU A 28 11.08 -2.64 10.50
C LEU A 28 11.87 -3.83 9.94
N ALA A 29 11.24 -4.99 9.95
CA ALA A 29 11.78 -6.17 9.30
C ALA A 29 11.47 -6.10 7.80
N ARG A 30 12.50 -5.84 7.00
CA ARG A 30 12.42 -5.70 5.55
C ARG A 30 13.25 -6.76 4.84
N CYS A 31 12.89 -7.06 3.61
CA CYS A 31 13.66 -7.92 2.72
C CYS A 31 14.99 -7.25 2.36
N ALA A 32 16.09 -7.99 2.49
CA ALA A 32 17.41 -7.46 2.12
C ALA A 32 17.58 -7.26 0.60
N GLN A 33 16.75 -7.92 -0.22
CA GLN A 33 16.86 -7.88 -1.67
C GLN A 33 15.95 -6.83 -2.33
N CYS A 34 14.72 -6.65 -1.83
CA CYS A 34 13.72 -5.79 -2.49
C CYS A 34 13.04 -4.79 -1.54
N ASP A 35 13.49 -4.69 -0.30
CA ASP A 35 13.01 -3.78 0.77
C ASP A 35 11.51 -3.90 1.11
N ALA A 36 10.79 -4.87 0.56
CA ALA A 36 9.39 -5.14 0.93
C ALA A 36 9.30 -5.66 2.37
N ALA A 37 8.13 -5.51 3.01
CA ALA A 37 7.86 -6.12 4.31
C ALA A 37 8.00 -7.64 4.23
N VAL A 38 8.59 -8.25 5.26
CA VAL A 38 8.70 -9.71 5.37
C VAL A 38 7.64 -10.24 6.33
N GLU A 39 7.27 -11.49 6.12
CA GLU A 39 6.37 -12.26 6.99
C GLU A 39 7.13 -13.37 7.72
N ILE A 40 6.59 -13.85 8.83
CA ILE A 40 7.14 -15.04 9.49
C ILE A 40 6.49 -16.26 8.83
N GLY A 41 7.30 -17.02 8.10
CA GLY A 41 6.91 -18.28 7.50
C GLY A 41 6.66 -19.40 8.52
N SER A 42 6.11 -20.52 8.08
CA SER A 42 5.81 -21.70 8.91
C SER A 42 7.05 -22.29 9.60
N THR A 43 8.24 -22.05 9.04
CA THR A 43 9.53 -22.52 9.57
C THR A 43 10.14 -21.55 10.60
N GLY A 44 9.44 -20.45 10.97
CA GLY A 44 9.97 -19.43 11.88
C GLY A 44 11.06 -18.54 11.26
N GLN A 45 11.23 -18.58 9.94
CA GLN A 45 12.11 -17.68 9.19
C GLN A 45 11.33 -16.51 8.61
N PHE A 46 12.00 -15.40 8.31
CA PHE A 46 11.42 -14.36 7.49
C PHE A 46 11.33 -14.82 6.04
N SER A 47 10.16 -14.64 5.45
CA SER A 47 9.90 -14.86 4.02
C SER A 47 9.41 -13.56 3.39
N CYS A 48 9.93 -13.23 2.22
CA CYS A 48 9.49 -12.06 1.47
C CYS A 48 8.34 -12.44 0.52
N PRO A 49 7.15 -11.87 0.66
CA PRO A 49 6.04 -12.15 -0.24
C PRO A 49 6.25 -11.57 -1.65
N ARG A 50 7.23 -10.70 -1.86
CA ARG A 50 7.50 -10.06 -3.16
C ARG A 50 8.50 -10.82 -4.02
N CYS A 51 9.62 -11.28 -3.43
CA CYS A 51 10.71 -11.93 -4.17
C CYS A 51 11.02 -13.35 -3.66
N SER A 52 10.20 -13.89 -2.77
CA SER A 52 10.32 -15.24 -2.19
C SER A 52 11.64 -15.50 -1.44
N THR A 53 12.47 -14.48 -1.24
CA THR A 53 13.72 -14.62 -0.47
C THR A 53 13.40 -14.92 0.99
N SER A 54 14.07 -15.93 1.55
CA SER A 54 13.98 -16.29 2.97
C SER A 54 15.26 -15.96 3.69
N ARG A 55 15.16 -15.58 4.98
CA ARG A 55 16.31 -15.34 5.85
C ARG A 55 15.97 -15.65 7.30
N PRO A 56 16.98 -15.84 8.17
CA PRO A 56 16.75 -16.00 9.61
C PRO A 56 15.99 -14.83 10.22
N GLN A 57 15.17 -15.10 11.24
CA GLN A 57 14.45 -14.09 12.01
C GLN A 57 15.39 -13.33 12.95
N VAL A 58 16.29 -12.54 12.36
CA VAL A 58 17.27 -11.73 13.08
C VAL A 58 17.25 -10.30 12.57
N CYS A 59 17.27 -9.34 13.47
CA CYS A 59 17.32 -7.92 13.13
C CYS A 59 18.67 -7.54 12.53
N VAL A 60 18.67 -6.96 11.34
CA VAL A 60 19.89 -6.53 10.65
C VAL A 60 20.61 -5.36 11.34
N LYS A 61 19.90 -4.59 12.20
CA LYS A 61 20.49 -3.44 12.91
C LYS A 61 21.07 -3.79 14.28
N CYS A 62 20.44 -4.69 15.04
CA CYS A 62 20.85 -4.97 16.42
C CYS A 62 20.93 -6.46 16.76
N SER A 63 20.84 -7.35 15.79
CA SER A 63 20.92 -8.80 15.92
C SER A 63 19.90 -9.44 16.89
N SER A 64 18.88 -8.71 17.32
CA SER A 64 17.80 -9.27 18.16
C SER A 64 16.92 -10.21 17.34
N ALA A 65 16.52 -11.34 17.93
CA ALA A 65 15.55 -12.27 17.33
C ALA A 65 14.09 -11.97 17.75
N LYS A 66 13.86 -10.97 18.58
CA LYS A 66 12.52 -10.62 19.06
C LYS A 66 11.86 -9.57 18.17
N PHE A 67 10.68 -9.92 17.63
CA PHE A 67 9.88 -9.03 16.78
C PHE A 67 8.46 -8.91 17.32
N LEU A 68 7.90 -7.73 17.13
CA LEU A 68 6.51 -7.40 17.46
C LEU A 68 5.74 -7.15 16.17
N THR A 69 4.54 -7.70 16.09
CA THR A 69 3.64 -7.37 15.00
C THR A 69 2.98 -6.03 15.31
N LEU A 70 3.17 -5.06 14.42
CA LEU A 70 2.48 -3.77 14.52
C LEU A 70 1.02 -3.98 14.10
N LYS A 71 0.10 -3.91 15.05
CA LYS A 71 -1.35 -3.98 14.82
C LYS A 71 -2.05 -2.88 15.61
N PRO A 72 -2.74 -1.98 14.92
CA PRO A 72 -4.06 -1.58 15.39
C PRO A 72 -5.12 -1.81 14.30
N GLY A 73 -6.32 -2.26 14.69
CA GLY A 73 -7.52 -2.12 13.88
C GLY A 73 -8.07 -0.70 14.02
N VAL A 74 -8.75 -0.17 12.99
CA VAL A 74 -9.32 1.19 13.01
C VAL A 74 -10.22 1.41 14.23
N SER A 75 -11.03 0.43 14.61
CA SER A 75 -11.95 0.53 15.75
C SER A 75 -11.21 0.67 17.08
N LYS A 76 -10.13 -0.10 17.31
CA LYS A 76 -9.29 0.06 18.51
C LYS A 76 -8.58 1.41 18.53
N LEU A 77 -8.07 1.82 17.40
CA LEU A 77 -7.46 3.14 17.25
C LEU A 77 -8.44 4.27 17.56
N ARG A 78 -9.70 4.14 17.15
CA ARG A 78 -10.78 5.07 17.47
C ARG A 78 -10.95 5.25 18.99
N GLU A 79 -10.95 4.16 19.75
CA GLU A 79 -11.01 4.19 21.21
C GLU A 79 -9.79 4.88 21.82
N GLU A 80 -8.59 4.52 21.37
CA GLU A 80 -7.33 5.12 21.87
C GLU A 80 -7.26 6.63 21.57
N ILE A 81 -7.68 7.06 20.38
CA ILE A 81 -7.73 8.48 20.01
C ILE A 81 -8.79 9.23 20.82
N ALA A 82 -9.98 8.66 21.02
CA ALA A 82 -11.01 9.25 21.84
C ALA A 82 -10.50 9.50 23.27
N GLN A 83 -9.87 8.49 23.86
CA GLN A 83 -9.27 8.58 25.19
C GLN A 83 -8.14 9.64 25.26
N ALA A 84 -7.21 9.61 24.30
CA ALA A 84 -6.09 10.56 24.24
C ALA A 84 -6.55 12.01 24.04
N ALA A 85 -7.63 12.21 23.27
CA ALA A 85 -8.24 13.51 23.03
C ALA A 85 -9.12 13.99 24.20
N GLY A 86 -9.45 13.12 25.16
CA GLY A 86 -10.41 13.42 26.24
C GLY A 86 -11.83 13.60 25.70
N ARG A 87 -12.21 12.86 24.64
CA ARG A 87 -13.50 12.92 23.98
C ARG A 87 -14.30 11.64 24.20
N LYS A 88 -15.64 11.74 24.08
CA LYS A 88 -16.49 10.55 24.05
C LYS A 88 -16.29 9.80 22.73
N LEU A 89 -16.43 8.48 22.76
CA LEU A 89 -16.32 7.66 21.55
C LEU A 89 -17.32 8.07 20.44
N ALA A 90 -18.50 8.54 20.82
CA ALA A 90 -19.51 9.07 19.92
C ALA A 90 -19.10 10.35 19.16
N ASP A 91 -18.07 11.07 19.64
CA ASP A 91 -17.56 12.28 18.99
C ASP A 91 -16.46 11.95 17.96
N VAL A 92 -16.05 10.70 17.85
CA VAL A 92 -15.06 10.22 16.89
C VAL A 92 -15.77 9.41 15.80
N VAL A 93 -15.73 9.91 14.56
CA VAL A 93 -16.35 9.26 13.42
C VAL A 93 -15.39 8.25 12.81
N GLU A 94 -15.82 7.01 12.65
CA GLU A 94 -15.07 6.00 11.90
C GLU A 94 -15.46 6.04 10.43
N VAL A 95 -14.45 6.09 9.53
CA VAL A 95 -14.64 6.18 8.08
C VAL A 95 -13.82 5.10 7.39
N THR A 96 -14.50 4.07 6.90
CA THR A 96 -13.86 2.95 6.19
C THR A 96 -14.52 2.72 4.83
N GLY A 97 -13.81 2.07 3.91
CA GLY A 97 -14.34 1.73 2.59
C GLY A 97 -15.23 0.47 2.59
N ALA A 98 -15.43 -0.16 3.75
CA ALA A 98 -16.27 -1.36 3.89
C ALA A 98 -17.69 -1.04 4.43
N GLY A 99 -17.94 0.22 4.81
CA GLY A 99 -19.28 0.68 5.18
C GLY A 99 -20.12 1.02 3.94
N ASP A 100 -21.43 0.99 4.07
CA ASP A 100 -22.35 1.42 3.01
C ASP A 100 -21.91 2.79 2.48
N ASP A 101 -21.56 2.85 1.20
CA ASP A 101 -21.18 4.10 0.52
C ASP A 101 -22.29 5.15 0.57
N ALA A 102 -23.52 4.73 0.92
CA ALA A 102 -24.71 5.55 1.08
C ALA A 102 -24.84 6.23 2.46
N MET A 103 -24.10 5.81 3.51
CA MET A 103 -24.21 6.47 4.81
C MET A 103 -23.48 7.81 4.81
N ALA A 104 -24.24 8.88 4.94
CA ALA A 104 -23.71 10.22 5.10
C ALA A 104 -22.84 10.30 6.39
N ILE A 105 -21.63 10.82 6.24
CA ILE A 105 -20.75 11.08 7.37
C ILE A 105 -21.18 12.38 8.04
N ASP A 106 -21.28 12.38 9.36
CA ASP A 106 -21.57 13.60 10.14
C ASP A 106 -20.38 14.57 10.05
N GLN A 107 -20.46 15.51 9.11
CA GLN A 107 -19.43 16.52 8.86
C GLN A 107 -19.35 17.59 9.95
N THR A 108 -20.24 17.59 10.94
CA THR A 108 -20.18 18.52 12.08
C THR A 108 -19.16 18.10 13.12
N LYS A 109 -18.73 16.85 13.10
CA LYS A 109 -17.72 16.31 14.01
C LYS A 109 -16.32 16.85 13.68
N MET A 110 -15.47 16.88 14.70
CA MET A 110 -14.11 17.42 14.63
C MET A 110 -13.03 16.35 14.59
N LEU A 111 -13.39 15.07 14.80
CA LEU A 111 -12.41 14.00 14.88
C LEU A 111 -12.88 12.79 14.05
N PHE A 112 -12.08 12.47 13.05
CA PHE A 112 -12.32 11.36 12.13
C PHE A 112 -11.15 10.38 12.20
N VAL A 113 -11.47 9.09 12.17
CA VAL A 113 -10.50 8.01 12.13
C VAL A 113 -10.91 7.03 11.04
N GLY A 114 -10.00 6.66 10.16
CA GLY A 114 -10.39 5.74 9.10
C GLY A 114 -9.24 5.28 8.21
N THR A 115 -9.64 4.60 7.15
CA THR A 115 -8.73 4.21 6.06
C THR A 115 -8.56 5.37 5.07
N GLU A 116 -7.93 5.11 3.92
CA GLU A 116 -7.85 6.08 2.81
C GLU A 116 -9.22 6.69 2.43
N ALA A 117 -10.31 5.95 2.70
CA ALA A 117 -11.67 6.44 2.48
C ALA A 117 -11.96 7.76 3.22
N ALA A 118 -11.32 8.00 4.36
CA ALA A 118 -11.48 9.25 5.10
C ALA A 118 -10.99 10.48 4.30
N LEU A 119 -9.94 10.31 3.48
CA LEU A 119 -9.40 11.38 2.64
C LEU A 119 -10.35 11.80 1.51
N HIS A 120 -11.28 10.92 1.14
CA HIS A 120 -12.25 11.17 0.06
C HIS A 120 -13.64 11.57 0.56
N ARG A 121 -13.98 11.16 1.79
CA ARG A 121 -15.34 11.33 2.33
C ARG A 121 -15.46 12.49 3.34
N VAL A 122 -14.37 12.94 3.93
CA VAL A 122 -14.33 14.15 4.77
C VAL A 122 -14.11 15.34 3.85
N HIS A 123 -14.87 16.44 4.06
CA HIS A 123 -14.84 17.56 3.13
C HIS A 123 -13.66 18.50 3.33
N GLU A 124 -13.22 18.69 4.57
CA GLU A 124 -12.09 19.56 4.94
C GLU A 124 -11.47 19.11 6.26
N ALA A 125 -10.22 19.43 6.50
CA ALA A 125 -9.52 19.19 7.75
C ALA A 125 -8.48 20.28 8.01
N ASP A 126 -8.20 20.56 9.30
CA ASP A 126 -7.06 21.37 9.70
C ASP A 126 -5.79 20.54 9.81
N THR A 127 -5.95 19.26 10.13
CA THR A 127 -4.81 18.35 10.24
C THR A 127 -5.20 16.96 9.73
N VAL A 128 -4.34 16.40 8.89
CA VAL A 128 -4.39 14.98 8.53
C VAL A 128 -3.16 14.28 9.12
N VAL A 129 -3.38 13.16 9.80
CA VAL A 129 -2.31 12.38 10.43
C VAL A 129 -2.32 10.97 9.87
N PHE A 130 -1.23 10.55 9.22
CA PHE A 130 -0.99 9.15 8.87
C PHE A 130 -0.30 8.46 10.04
N LEU A 131 -0.96 7.45 10.62
CA LEU A 131 -0.49 6.78 11.82
C LEU A 131 0.37 5.54 11.55
N ASP A 132 0.34 5.04 10.32
CA ASP A 132 1.16 3.93 9.86
C ASP A 132 1.25 3.94 8.34
N ILE A 133 2.05 4.86 7.80
CA ILE A 133 2.29 4.94 6.35
C ILE A 133 3.21 3.81 5.87
N ASP A 134 3.98 3.21 6.77
CA ASP A 134 4.96 2.18 6.48
C ASP A 134 4.32 0.91 5.90
N GLN A 135 3.06 0.63 6.23
CA GLN A 135 2.33 -0.49 5.62
C GLN A 135 2.16 -0.32 4.11
N GLU A 136 1.84 0.89 3.66
CA GLU A 136 1.74 1.17 2.23
C GLU A 136 3.11 1.22 1.55
N LEU A 137 4.10 1.85 2.19
CA LEU A 137 5.48 1.90 1.69
C LEU A 137 6.10 0.51 1.52
N SER A 138 5.78 -0.41 2.44
CA SER A 138 6.34 -1.77 2.48
C SER A 138 5.46 -2.80 1.77
N ALA A 139 4.34 -2.38 1.19
CA ALA A 139 3.47 -3.29 0.46
C ALA A 139 4.23 -3.92 -0.73
N PRO A 140 4.05 -5.21 -0.99
CA PRO A 140 4.76 -5.91 -2.07
C PRO A 140 4.15 -5.56 -3.44
N ARG A 141 4.13 -4.28 -3.78
CA ARG A 141 3.56 -3.72 -5.01
C ARG A 141 4.57 -2.81 -5.68
N TYR A 142 4.65 -2.85 -6.99
CA TYR A 142 5.59 -1.98 -7.73
C TYR A 142 5.19 -0.50 -7.67
N ARG A 143 3.90 -0.20 -7.41
CA ARG A 143 3.37 1.18 -7.25
C ARG A 143 3.23 1.64 -5.79
N ALA A 144 3.78 0.91 -4.81
CA ALA A 144 3.58 1.21 -3.39
C ALA A 144 3.93 2.69 -3.05
N SER A 145 5.08 3.15 -3.48
CA SER A 145 5.52 4.52 -3.21
C SER A 145 4.71 5.59 -3.94
N GLU A 146 4.18 5.30 -5.14
CA GLU A 146 3.29 6.21 -5.85
C GLU A 146 1.92 6.32 -5.17
N ILE A 147 1.40 5.20 -4.66
CA ILE A 147 0.18 5.19 -3.85
C ILE A 147 0.36 6.08 -2.62
N VAL A 148 1.50 5.95 -1.92
CA VAL A 148 1.84 6.83 -0.78
C VAL A 148 1.88 8.30 -1.21
N GLY A 149 2.56 8.62 -2.30
CA GLY A 149 2.60 9.97 -2.85
C GLY A 149 1.18 10.52 -3.12
N SER A 150 0.32 9.71 -3.75
CA SER A 150 -1.07 10.07 -4.02
C SER A 150 -1.87 10.33 -2.73
N LEU A 151 -1.73 9.47 -1.72
CA LEU A 151 -2.39 9.67 -0.42
C LEU A 151 -1.96 10.98 0.25
N LEU A 152 -0.68 11.32 0.19
CA LEU A 152 -0.16 12.57 0.75
C LEU A 152 -0.67 13.79 -0.02
N VAL A 153 -0.80 13.71 -1.34
CA VAL A 153 -1.42 14.77 -2.16
C VAL A 153 -2.90 14.95 -1.80
N HIS A 154 -3.65 13.85 -1.63
CA HIS A 154 -5.04 13.91 -1.18
C HIS A 154 -5.16 14.56 0.20
N ALA A 155 -4.28 14.20 1.14
CA ALA A 155 -4.23 14.82 2.45
C ALA A 155 -3.91 16.32 2.38
N ALA A 156 -2.95 16.72 1.54
CA ALA A 156 -2.60 18.12 1.33
C ALA A 156 -3.77 18.93 0.76
N ARG A 157 -4.54 18.35 -0.16
CA ARG A 157 -5.78 18.97 -0.68
C ARG A 157 -6.84 19.14 0.40
N LEU A 158 -6.99 18.14 1.27
CA LEU A 158 -7.99 18.14 2.33
C LEU A 158 -7.71 19.22 3.38
N VAL A 159 -6.44 19.46 3.74
CA VAL A 159 -6.07 20.52 4.67
C VAL A 159 -6.05 21.92 4.05
N GLY A 160 -6.09 22.00 2.71
CA GLY A 160 -6.15 23.26 1.99
C GLY A 160 -4.85 24.06 2.02
N ARG A 161 -4.96 25.39 1.80
CA ARG A 161 -3.78 26.27 1.70
C ARG A 161 -3.10 26.50 3.04
N SER A 162 -1.78 26.66 3.02
CA SER A 162 -0.94 26.90 4.21
C SER A 162 -1.34 28.15 5.02
N GLU A 163 -1.97 29.13 4.39
CA GLU A 163 -2.50 30.35 5.04
C GLU A 163 -3.48 30.03 6.18
N ARG A 164 -4.18 28.87 6.10
CA ARG A 164 -5.07 28.37 7.17
C ARG A 164 -4.32 27.58 8.24
N GLY A 165 -3.01 27.39 8.12
CA GLY A 165 -2.21 26.58 9.04
C GLY A 165 -2.49 25.09 8.95
N GLY A 166 -2.99 24.60 7.79
CA GLY A 166 -3.24 23.18 7.53
C GLY A 166 -1.97 22.37 7.65
N LYS A 167 -2.06 21.16 8.23
CA LYS A 167 -0.90 20.28 8.48
C LYS A 167 -1.17 18.86 8.01
N VAL A 168 -0.19 18.28 7.33
CA VAL A 168 -0.11 16.83 7.09
C VAL A 168 1.02 16.27 7.93
N MET A 169 0.70 15.34 8.81
CA MET A 169 1.67 14.70 9.70
C MET A 169 1.78 13.22 9.32
N VAL A 170 3.00 12.70 9.32
CA VAL A 170 3.28 11.32 8.95
C VAL A 170 4.07 10.66 10.07
N GLN A 171 3.50 9.63 10.68
CA GLN A 171 4.22 8.75 11.57
C GLN A 171 4.83 7.61 10.75
N THR A 172 6.16 7.47 10.81
CA THR A 172 6.91 6.49 10.01
C THR A 172 8.19 6.04 10.72
N HIS A 173 8.59 4.81 10.47
CA HIS A 173 9.91 4.27 10.80
C HIS A 173 10.91 4.43 9.63
N SER A 174 10.44 4.92 8.48
CA SER A 174 11.17 5.01 7.21
C SER A 174 11.34 6.48 6.80
N VAL A 175 11.91 7.28 7.70
CA VAL A 175 12.11 8.73 7.49
C VAL A 175 12.93 9.05 6.24
N ASP A 176 13.81 8.14 5.82
CA ASP A 176 14.66 8.27 4.64
C ASP A 176 13.98 7.80 3.34
N SER A 177 12.69 7.47 3.40
CA SER A 177 11.93 7.06 2.21
C SER A 177 11.96 8.16 1.15
N PRO A 178 12.42 7.88 -0.10
CA PRO A 178 12.53 8.88 -1.17
C PRO A 178 11.23 9.63 -1.45
N VAL A 179 10.08 8.93 -1.43
CA VAL A 179 8.78 9.57 -1.65
C VAL A 179 8.41 10.51 -0.50
N LEU A 180 8.67 10.13 0.75
CA LEU A 180 8.38 10.99 1.90
C LEU A 180 9.27 12.25 1.89
N GLN A 181 10.55 12.10 1.57
CA GLN A 181 11.48 13.21 1.42
C GLN A 181 11.09 14.13 0.27
N ALA A 182 10.72 13.58 -0.88
CA ALA A 182 10.26 14.36 -2.02
C ALA A 182 8.99 15.17 -1.70
N MET A 183 8.03 14.55 -1.02
CA MET A 183 6.80 15.22 -0.59
C MET A 183 7.06 16.31 0.46
N ALA A 184 7.93 16.07 1.43
CA ALA A 184 8.27 17.04 2.47
C ALA A 184 9.05 18.25 1.92
N THR A 185 9.87 18.04 0.89
CA THR A 185 10.72 19.09 0.27
C THR A 185 10.14 19.67 -1.01
N LEU A 186 8.96 19.19 -1.45
CA LEU A 186 8.29 19.58 -2.71
C LEU A 186 9.14 19.30 -3.97
N ARG A 187 10.07 18.35 -3.91
CA ARG A 187 10.90 17.91 -5.05
C ARG A 187 10.28 16.69 -5.76
N ILE A 188 8.99 16.78 -6.05
CA ILE A 188 8.21 15.67 -6.58
C ILE A 188 8.67 15.28 -7.98
N ASP A 189 9.04 16.23 -8.81
CA ASP A 189 9.53 16.05 -10.19
C ASP A 189 10.79 15.19 -10.24
N GLN A 190 11.77 15.45 -9.39
CA GLN A 190 13.00 14.65 -9.32
C GLN A 190 12.71 13.22 -8.88
N TYR A 191 11.78 13.04 -7.94
CA TYR A 191 11.34 11.73 -7.51
C TYR A 191 10.63 10.98 -8.63
N LEU A 192 9.69 11.63 -9.34
CA LEU A 192 8.97 11.02 -10.46
C LEU A 192 9.90 10.64 -11.61
N GLN A 193 10.93 11.45 -11.86
CA GLN A 193 11.95 11.11 -12.85
C GLN A 193 12.70 9.83 -12.47
N SER A 194 13.16 9.70 -11.22
CA SER A 194 13.84 8.49 -10.76
C SER A 194 12.95 7.24 -10.81
N VAL A 195 11.65 7.38 -10.50
CA VAL A 195 10.68 6.30 -10.64
C VAL A 195 10.49 5.91 -12.11
N SER A 196 10.43 6.90 -13.01
CA SER A 196 10.32 6.67 -14.46
C SER A 196 11.53 5.92 -15.01
N GLU A 197 12.74 6.32 -14.64
CA GLU A 197 13.98 5.64 -15.04
C GLU A 197 14.03 4.19 -14.54
N MET A 198 13.65 3.95 -13.29
CA MET A 198 13.56 2.60 -12.74
C MET A 198 12.52 1.74 -13.48
N ARG A 199 11.36 2.31 -13.82
CA ARG A 199 10.33 1.60 -14.58
C ARG A 199 10.77 1.26 -16.00
N ALA A 200 11.48 2.18 -16.67
CA ALA A 200 12.06 1.94 -17.98
C ALA A 200 13.07 0.79 -17.91
N PHE A 201 13.97 0.81 -16.92
CA PHE A 201 14.94 -0.26 -16.70
C PHE A 201 14.30 -1.62 -16.43
N MET A 202 13.20 -1.63 -15.66
CA MET A 202 12.46 -2.85 -15.32
C MET A 202 11.39 -3.21 -16.37
N GLU A 203 11.26 -2.45 -17.45
CA GLU A 203 10.20 -2.60 -18.47
C GLU A 203 8.81 -2.72 -17.84
N LEU A 204 8.52 -1.87 -16.86
CA LEU A 204 7.21 -1.78 -16.23
C LEU A 204 6.39 -0.67 -16.90
N PRO A 205 5.05 -0.69 -16.80
CA PRO A 205 4.23 0.38 -17.36
C PRO A 205 4.68 1.79 -16.90
N PRO A 206 4.79 2.77 -17.82
CA PRO A 206 4.31 2.77 -19.20
C PRO A 206 5.33 2.25 -20.25
N PHE A 207 6.51 1.82 -19.86
CA PHE A 207 7.60 1.39 -20.77
C PHE A 207 7.49 -0.08 -21.21
N GLY A 208 6.66 -0.86 -20.56
CA GLY A 208 6.25 -2.20 -20.90
C GLY A 208 4.79 -2.39 -20.57
N ALA A 209 4.29 -3.60 -20.74
CA ALA A 209 2.91 -3.96 -20.45
C ALA A 209 2.83 -5.01 -19.34
N LEU A 210 1.82 -4.91 -18.48
CA LEU A 210 1.60 -5.81 -17.37
C LEU A 210 0.12 -6.14 -17.22
N ALA A 211 -0.20 -7.43 -17.07
CA ALA A 211 -1.54 -7.89 -16.68
C ALA A 211 -1.45 -8.83 -15.48
N GLN A 212 -2.49 -8.84 -14.66
CA GLN A 212 -2.70 -9.84 -13.62
C GLN A 212 -3.83 -10.78 -14.03
N LEU A 213 -3.55 -12.07 -13.99
CA LEU A 213 -4.50 -13.13 -14.30
C LEU A 213 -4.85 -13.87 -13.00
N SER A 214 -6.14 -14.06 -12.78
CA SER A 214 -6.64 -14.82 -11.64
C SER A 214 -7.92 -15.56 -12.04
N GLY A 215 -8.32 -16.55 -11.27
CA GLY A 215 -9.56 -17.28 -11.53
C GLY A 215 -9.50 -18.72 -11.09
N THR A 216 -10.54 -19.48 -11.47
CA THR A 216 -10.63 -20.91 -11.18
C THR A 216 -9.97 -21.68 -12.31
N ASN A 217 -9.09 -22.63 -11.96
CA ASN A 217 -8.33 -23.47 -12.92
C ASN A 217 -7.46 -22.67 -13.91
N VAL A 218 -6.93 -21.52 -13.45
CA VAL A 218 -6.12 -20.62 -14.28
C VAL A 218 -4.80 -21.24 -14.76
N ASP A 219 -4.30 -22.26 -14.06
CA ASP A 219 -2.99 -22.88 -14.32
C ASP A 219 -2.86 -23.46 -15.74
N GLU A 220 -3.95 -23.90 -16.34
CA GLU A 220 -3.97 -24.42 -17.70
C GLU A 220 -3.73 -23.31 -18.73
N THR A 221 -4.42 -22.20 -18.55
CA THR A 221 -4.19 -20.97 -19.34
C THR A 221 -2.76 -20.46 -19.18
N ILE A 222 -2.21 -20.51 -17.97
CA ILE A 222 -0.84 -20.09 -17.69
C ILE A 222 0.18 -20.97 -18.41
N ARG A 223 -0.03 -22.28 -18.46
CA ARG A 223 0.85 -23.18 -19.22
C ARG A 223 0.87 -22.86 -20.72
N GLU A 224 -0.26 -22.46 -21.29
CA GLU A 224 -0.29 -22.00 -22.69
C GLU A 224 0.47 -20.68 -22.86
N LEU A 225 0.23 -19.70 -22.00
CA LEU A 225 0.98 -18.43 -22.04
C LEU A 225 2.48 -18.61 -21.88
N GLN A 226 2.92 -19.54 -21.04
CA GLN A 226 4.35 -19.83 -20.86
C GLN A 226 5.07 -20.37 -22.09
N LYS A 227 4.33 -20.86 -23.08
CA LYS A 227 4.89 -21.28 -24.39
C LYS A 227 5.19 -20.09 -25.30
N ASN A 228 4.56 -18.94 -25.03
CA ASN A 228 4.75 -17.72 -25.80
C ASN A 228 6.04 -17.02 -25.35
N VAL A 229 7.02 -16.95 -26.24
CA VAL A 229 8.36 -16.40 -25.96
C VAL A 229 8.37 -14.86 -25.79
N PHE A 230 7.29 -14.18 -26.16
CA PHE A 230 7.19 -12.72 -26.09
C PHE A 230 6.60 -12.22 -24.78
N VAL A 231 6.15 -13.12 -23.91
CA VAL A 231 5.64 -12.75 -22.59
C VAL A 231 6.38 -13.49 -21.49
N HIS A 232 6.53 -12.82 -20.37
CA HIS A 232 7.08 -13.41 -19.16
C HIS A 232 5.98 -13.61 -18.12
N VAL A 233 5.80 -14.84 -17.65
CA VAL A 233 4.76 -15.21 -16.68
C VAL A 233 5.42 -15.52 -15.33
N SER A 234 4.95 -14.88 -14.26
CA SER A 234 5.39 -15.14 -12.89
C SER A 234 4.21 -15.34 -11.96
N ALA A 235 4.34 -16.24 -10.99
CA ALA A 235 3.31 -16.44 -9.96
C ALA A 235 3.38 -15.32 -8.93
N ALA A 236 2.21 -14.82 -8.52
CA ALA A 236 2.06 -13.93 -7.38
C ALA A 236 1.61 -14.71 -6.13
N ASN A 237 1.90 -14.17 -4.93
CA ASN A 237 1.65 -14.88 -3.67
C ASN A 237 0.17 -15.02 -3.27
N ASP A 238 -0.72 -14.34 -3.98
CA ASP A 238 -2.17 -14.40 -3.75
C ASP A 238 -2.88 -15.45 -4.63
N GLY A 239 -2.11 -16.29 -5.31
CA GLY A 239 -2.62 -17.30 -6.25
C GLY A 239 -2.99 -16.73 -7.62
N SER A 240 -2.62 -15.49 -7.91
CA SER A 240 -2.69 -14.90 -9.24
C SER A 240 -1.37 -15.04 -9.98
N TYR A 241 -1.37 -14.68 -11.25
CA TYR A 241 -0.20 -14.66 -12.11
C TYR A 241 -0.03 -13.28 -12.73
N LEU A 242 1.23 -12.85 -12.86
CA LEU A 242 1.60 -11.64 -13.57
C LEU A 242 2.15 -12.02 -14.95
N VAL A 243 1.62 -11.39 -15.97
CA VAL A 243 2.06 -11.53 -17.36
C VAL A 243 2.62 -10.20 -17.82
N LYS A 244 3.90 -10.18 -18.16
CA LYS A 244 4.65 -9.01 -18.60
C LYS A 244 5.02 -9.18 -20.07
N ALA A 245 4.93 -8.10 -20.84
CA ALA A 245 5.35 -8.02 -22.23
C ALA A 245 6.10 -6.70 -22.48
N SER A 246 6.82 -6.63 -23.62
CA SER A 246 7.55 -5.43 -24.05
C SER A 246 6.62 -4.22 -24.25
N ASP A 247 5.42 -4.45 -24.73
CA ASP A 247 4.43 -3.42 -25.02
C ASP A 247 3.00 -4.00 -24.96
N TRP A 248 2.03 -3.09 -25.08
CA TRP A 248 0.61 -3.41 -24.95
C TRP A 248 0.07 -4.24 -26.10
N GLN A 249 0.62 -4.10 -27.32
CA GLN A 249 0.19 -4.88 -28.48
C GLN A 249 0.58 -6.35 -28.29
N VAL A 250 1.84 -6.60 -27.93
CA VAL A 250 2.35 -7.95 -27.66
C VAL A 250 1.57 -8.63 -26.53
N LEU A 251 1.25 -7.86 -25.46
CA LEU A 251 0.44 -8.39 -24.38
C LEU A 251 -0.98 -8.74 -24.84
N ALA A 252 -1.61 -7.85 -25.60
CA ALA A 252 -2.97 -8.05 -26.10
C ALA A 252 -3.05 -9.24 -27.03
N ASP A 253 -2.10 -9.39 -27.97
CA ASP A 253 -2.04 -10.53 -28.89
C ASP A 253 -1.87 -11.84 -28.11
N ALA A 254 -0.93 -11.89 -27.16
CA ALA A 254 -0.72 -13.07 -26.34
C ALA A 254 -1.95 -13.48 -25.50
N LEU A 255 -2.71 -12.48 -25.00
CA LEU A 255 -3.94 -12.73 -24.24
C LEU A 255 -5.12 -13.12 -25.13
N SER A 256 -5.13 -12.65 -26.39
CA SER A 256 -6.17 -12.96 -27.37
C SER A 256 -6.01 -14.37 -27.96
N ASP A 257 -4.78 -14.85 -28.02
CA ASP A 257 -4.47 -16.19 -28.52
C ASP A 257 -4.82 -17.31 -27.51
N ILE A 258 -5.24 -16.94 -26.30
CA ILE A 258 -5.67 -17.92 -25.30
C ILE A 258 -7.01 -18.50 -25.71
N GLU A 259 -7.03 -19.78 -26.07
CA GLU A 259 -8.27 -20.49 -26.29
C GLU A 259 -9.15 -20.55 -25.05
N ALA A 260 -10.45 -20.36 -25.22
CA ALA A 260 -11.42 -20.46 -24.15
C ALA A 260 -11.50 -21.90 -23.62
N ILE A 261 -10.80 -22.19 -22.54
CA ILE A 261 -10.77 -23.50 -21.89
C ILE A 261 -12.06 -23.70 -21.11
N LYS A 262 -12.77 -24.81 -21.36
CA LYS A 262 -14.00 -25.14 -20.64
C LYS A 262 -13.73 -25.26 -19.13
N GLY A 263 -14.55 -24.58 -18.32
CA GLY A 263 -14.43 -24.63 -16.84
C GLY A 263 -13.46 -23.63 -16.23
N VAL A 264 -12.74 -22.84 -17.03
CA VAL A 264 -11.90 -21.75 -16.58
C VAL A 264 -12.72 -20.46 -16.51
N ARG A 265 -12.73 -19.81 -15.34
CA ARG A 265 -13.18 -18.41 -15.19
C ARG A 265 -11.96 -17.54 -15.03
N LEU A 266 -11.56 -16.91 -16.12
CA LEU A 266 -10.40 -16.03 -16.15
C LEU A 266 -10.83 -14.60 -15.82
N LYS A 267 -10.15 -13.99 -14.85
CA LYS A 267 -10.20 -12.56 -14.58
C LYS A 267 -8.87 -11.95 -15.01
N ILE A 268 -8.91 -11.10 -15.99
CA ILE A 268 -7.76 -10.35 -16.50
C ILE A 268 -7.87 -8.91 -16.00
N GLN A 269 -6.84 -8.42 -15.35
CA GLN A 269 -6.72 -7.02 -14.95
C GLN A 269 -5.47 -6.45 -15.61
N VAL A 270 -5.68 -5.55 -16.57
CA VAL A 270 -4.62 -4.86 -17.31
C VAL A 270 -4.15 -3.67 -16.49
N ASP A 271 -2.83 -3.46 -16.44
CA ASP A 271 -2.16 -2.42 -15.66
C ASP A 271 -2.69 -2.31 -14.21
N PRO A 272 -2.63 -3.40 -13.44
CA PRO A 272 -3.21 -3.45 -12.11
C PRO A 272 -2.54 -2.44 -11.17
N ALA A 273 -3.34 -1.63 -10.49
CA ALA A 273 -2.83 -0.60 -9.58
C ALA A 273 -2.22 -1.18 -8.30
N ARG A 274 -2.58 -2.42 -7.93
CA ARG A 274 -2.23 -3.04 -6.63
C ARG A 274 -1.70 -4.46 -6.80
N VAL A 275 -0.60 -4.63 -7.51
CA VAL A 275 0.17 -5.89 -7.61
C VAL A 275 1.60 -5.71 -7.18
#